data_9b50cd9e8c67e4b229876fe0301d3401
#
_entry.id   9b50cd9e8c67e4b229876fe0301d3401
#
_cell.length_a   1.000
_cell.length_b   1.000
_cell.length_c   1.000
_cell.angle_alpha   90.00
_cell.angle_beta   90.00
_cell.angle_gamma   90.00
#
_symmetry.space_group_name_H-M   'P 1'
#
loop_
_entity.id
_entity.type
_entity.pdbx_description
1 polymer ?
#
loop_
_entity_poly.entity_id
_entity_poly.type
_entity_poly.pdbx_seq_one_letter_code
_entity_poly.pdbx_strand_id
1 'polypeptide(L)'
;MSSNRPCRYSLFVLLCVSPLCGAAQEHIQPSLSSHSHSLEAVRETTLRLPSLSYLNPSDVVSNLNEFTPSLSQVQAGYRHDGASLAVDAQQGTGAELMFFRAQSHLRISKKSVAWGEAVYENGSRQGISWNLNSDYQRVFPYVIADTATVSMRREYYLFRGGYAHQMNRLSIGAEMSYRSTIEYRDRDPRPKNTTLDVQLHFGGGYAVSARRVVGLYAGIGKYTQQSDVQFMNPQGNRVLYHLTGLGMQYFRFKGLQNGVKYEGGNYSAGLSAHTKDGLGLQASTDLEYENIQKRLSSERDIPICDVFQTKWRGELSWTGQWRQWDCKATFSAETTKREGQERYYDSGLTNYKEIASSRPFIYQHQGMQLSLSALYKFTPAIWLVMLPRLAYDVDNTQYLTPVRQLKTAFLVPSLKLDLSRMFSRSLLSVGFLSHVGRQVHHHFVFTEPQVFDKPVGMFRNNAFMQQASYWDAGLHIRYDFRLVRSLTSAFMQMQLRRRWYDNHQHGHNLEISMGVTL
;
A
#
# COMPACT_ATOMS: atom_id res chain seq x y z
N MET A 1 29.36 13.96 -40.36
CA MET A 1 30.08 12.76 -39.92
C MET A 1 30.45 12.95 -38.46
N SER A 2 29.65 12.42 -37.54
CA SER A 2 30.07 12.14 -36.16
C SER A 2 29.06 11.10 -35.61
N SER A 3 29.61 9.97 -35.21
CA SER A 3 28.92 8.73 -34.85
C SER A 3 28.23 8.83 -33.50
N ASN A 4 26.92 8.60 -33.49
CA ASN A 4 26.16 8.26 -32.30
C ASN A 4 26.50 6.83 -31.84
N ARG A 5 27.12 6.67 -30.69
CA ARG A 5 27.17 5.39 -29.96
C ARG A 5 26.12 5.39 -28.86
N PRO A 6 25.28 4.37 -28.76
CA PRO A 6 24.38 4.22 -27.63
C PRO A 6 25.15 3.77 -26.40
N CYS A 7 24.95 4.48 -25.29
CA CYS A 7 25.50 4.14 -23.98
C CYS A 7 24.81 2.86 -23.47
N ARG A 8 25.55 1.74 -23.47
CA ARG A 8 25.19 0.49 -22.81
C ARG A 8 25.40 0.67 -21.31
N TYR A 9 24.36 0.87 -20.54
CA TYR A 9 24.41 0.64 -19.09
C TYR A 9 24.15 -0.86 -18.83
N SER A 10 25.23 -1.59 -18.68
CA SER A 10 25.25 -2.99 -18.26
C SER A 10 25.05 -3.08 -16.74
N LEU A 11 24.07 -3.82 -16.35
CA LEU A 11 24.00 -4.85 -15.30
C LEU A 11 25.18 -4.86 -14.29
N PHE A 12 25.14 -4.01 -13.26
CA PHE A 12 26.09 -4.05 -12.13
C PHE A 12 25.38 -3.78 -10.78
N VAL A 13 24.35 -4.56 -10.44
CA VAL A 13 23.69 -4.48 -9.12
C VAL A 13 23.67 -5.84 -8.40
N LEU A 14 24.36 -6.84 -8.90
CA LEU A 14 24.30 -8.19 -8.30
C LEU A 14 25.51 -8.59 -7.44
N LEU A 15 26.36 -7.66 -6.99
CA LEU A 15 27.62 -8.05 -6.31
C LEU A 15 27.92 -7.31 -4.99
N CYS A 16 26.97 -6.61 -4.38
CA CYS A 16 27.22 -5.94 -3.09
C CYS A 16 26.59 -6.63 -1.85
N VAL A 17 26.08 -7.87 -1.97
CA VAL A 17 25.52 -8.60 -0.81
C VAL A 17 26.50 -9.68 -0.27
N SER A 18 27.65 -9.86 -0.89
CA SER A 18 28.56 -10.97 -0.56
C SER A 18 29.61 -10.77 0.56
N PRO A 19 29.94 -9.58 1.11
CA PRO A 19 30.92 -9.55 2.20
C PRO A 19 30.35 -9.56 3.63
N LEU A 20 29.04 -9.44 3.83
CA LEU A 20 28.46 -9.47 5.20
C LEU A 20 28.00 -10.87 5.65
N CYS A 21 27.95 -11.85 4.75
CA CYS A 21 27.63 -13.23 5.07
C CYS A 21 28.86 -14.10 5.44
N GLY A 22 30.07 -13.60 5.19
CA GLY A 22 31.31 -14.40 5.36
C GLY A 22 31.86 -14.45 6.79
N ALA A 23 31.42 -13.57 7.70
CA ALA A 23 31.95 -13.53 9.07
C ALA A 23 31.08 -14.24 10.12
N ALA A 24 29.90 -14.74 9.75
CA ALA A 24 28.97 -15.42 10.66
C ALA A 24 28.92 -16.95 10.44
N GLN A 25 29.81 -17.51 9.60
CA GLN A 25 29.72 -18.91 9.17
C GLN A 25 30.50 -19.89 10.04
N GLU A 26 31.18 -19.43 11.09
CA GLU A 26 32.03 -20.35 11.88
C GLU A 26 31.48 -20.69 13.25
N HIS A 27 30.34 -20.75 13.66
CA HIS A 27 29.86 -21.44 14.88
C HIS A 27 28.32 -21.42 15.11
N ILE A 28 27.53 -21.54 14.05
CA ILE A 28 26.14 -21.90 14.26
C ILE A 28 25.85 -23.18 13.49
N GLN A 29 26.16 -24.31 14.11
CA GLN A 29 25.43 -25.53 13.77
C GLN A 29 24.02 -25.35 14.35
N PRO A 30 23.00 -25.12 13.54
CA PRO A 30 21.63 -25.24 14.04
C PRO A 30 21.41 -26.74 14.25
N SER A 31 21.25 -27.17 15.49
CA SER A 31 20.56 -28.40 15.81
C SER A 31 19.05 -28.24 15.45
N LEU A 32 18.79 -28.07 14.18
CA LEU A 32 17.47 -28.12 13.56
C LEU A 32 17.18 -29.56 13.16
N SER A 33 16.76 -30.32 14.12
CA SER A 33 15.97 -31.53 13.86
C SER A 33 14.61 -31.07 13.32
N SER A 34 14.49 -31.10 12.07
CA SER A 34 13.38 -31.14 11.12
C SER A 34 13.64 -30.17 9.97
N HIS A 35 14.28 -30.65 8.92
CA HIS A 35 14.15 -30.06 7.60
C HIS A 35 12.70 -30.28 7.14
N SER A 36 11.79 -29.41 7.55
CA SER A 36 10.48 -29.38 6.94
C SER A 36 10.71 -29.03 5.47
N HIS A 37 10.27 -29.90 4.57
CA HIS A 37 10.31 -29.60 3.14
C HIS A 37 9.58 -28.26 2.91
N SER A 38 10.07 -27.42 2.00
CA SER A 38 9.45 -26.13 1.68
C SER A 38 7.95 -26.23 1.38
N LEU A 39 7.51 -27.33 0.79
CA LEU A 39 6.10 -27.62 0.55
C LEU A 39 5.29 -27.82 1.85
N GLU A 40 5.88 -28.40 2.90
CA GLU A 40 5.23 -28.53 4.21
C GLU A 40 5.14 -27.18 4.91
N ALA A 41 6.16 -26.33 4.78
CA ALA A 41 6.12 -24.96 5.29
C ALA A 41 5.04 -24.11 4.59
N VAL A 42 4.86 -24.26 3.27
CA VAL A 42 3.74 -23.65 2.53
C VAL A 42 2.40 -24.17 3.06
N ARG A 43 2.25 -25.49 3.24
CA ARG A 43 1.05 -26.09 3.83
C ARG A 43 0.74 -25.51 5.21
N GLU A 44 1.73 -25.47 6.11
CA GLU A 44 1.57 -24.90 7.45
C GLU A 44 1.13 -23.43 7.40
N THR A 45 1.66 -22.66 6.45
CA THR A 45 1.23 -21.27 6.25
C THR A 45 -0.22 -21.16 5.79
N THR A 46 -0.67 -22.04 4.88
CA THR A 46 -2.07 -22.05 4.40
C THR A 46 -3.07 -22.57 5.44
N LEU A 47 -2.60 -23.34 6.43
CA LEU A 47 -3.38 -23.83 7.58
C LEU A 47 -3.51 -22.80 8.70
N ARG A 48 -3.07 -21.55 8.50
CA ARG A 48 -3.15 -20.51 9.53
C ARG A 48 -4.19 -19.47 9.20
N LEU A 49 -4.85 -19.00 10.23
CA LEU A 49 -5.71 -17.84 10.15
C LEU A 49 -4.85 -16.57 10.12
N PRO A 50 -5.28 -15.50 9.42
CA PRO A 50 -4.56 -14.24 9.39
C PRO A 50 -4.27 -13.71 10.81
N SER A 51 -3.02 -13.30 11.05
CA SER A 51 -2.61 -12.72 12.34
C SER A 51 -2.86 -11.21 12.40
N LEU A 52 -2.72 -10.63 13.59
CA LEU A 52 -2.82 -9.18 13.81
C LEU A 52 -1.73 -8.37 13.09
N SER A 53 -0.56 -8.97 12.86
CA SER A 53 0.58 -8.27 12.23
C SER A 53 0.27 -7.69 10.85
N TYR A 54 -0.72 -8.25 10.15
CA TYR A 54 -1.18 -7.69 8.87
C TYR A 54 -1.90 -6.35 9.01
N LEU A 55 -2.49 -6.06 10.15
CA LEU A 55 -3.24 -4.83 10.40
C LEU A 55 -2.39 -3.75 11.08
N ASN A 56 -1.36 -4.15 11.82
CA ASN A 56 -0.42 -3.26 12.48
C ASN A 56 1.03 -3.53 12.04
N PRO A 57 1.43 -3.10 10.84
CA PRO A 57 2.80 -3.31 10.35
C PRO A 57 3.85 -2.63 11.23
N SER A 58 3.46 -1.69 12.09
CA SER A 58 4.35 -1.01 13.04
C SER A 58 4.68 -1.85 14.30
N ASP A 59 3.91 -2.89 14.60
CA ASP A 59 4.19 -3.78 15.75
C ASP A 59 5.23 -4.85 15.40
N VAL A 60 6.47 -4.44 15.47
CA VAL A 60 7.65 -5.25 15.11
C VAL A 60 7.81 -6.48 16.01
N VAL A 61 7.33 -6.41 17.27
CA VAL A 61 7.47 -7.47 18.26
C VAL A 61 6.44 -8.59 18.07
N SER A 62 5.30 -8.30 17.43
CA SER A 62 4.30 -9.33 17.15
C SER A 62 4.86 -10.46 16.29
N ASN A 63 5.83 -10.18 15.41
CA ASN A 63 6.53 -11.16 14.59
C ASN A 63 7.26 -12.26 15.40
N LEU A 64 7.67 -11.98 16.64
CA LEU A 64 8.26 -13.00 17.52
C LEU A 64 7.26 -14.07 17.94
N ASN A 65 6.01 -13.68 18.13
CA ASN A 65 4.94 -14.55 18.60
C ASN A 65 4.17 -15.18 17.45
N GLU A 66 4.48 -14.79 16.23
CA GLU A 66 3.93 -15.40 15.04
C GLU A 66 4.58 -16.78 14.82
N PHE A 67 3.80 -17.84 14.99
CA PHE A 67 4.23 -19.22 14.73
C PHE A 67 4.36 -19.50 13.23
N THR A 68 5.10 -18.67 12.51
CA THR A 68 5.33 -18.88 11.10
C THR A 68 6.53 -19.82 10.93
N PRO A 69 6.45 -20.88 10.13
CA PRO A 69 7.62 -21.64 9.76
C PRO A 69 8.62 -20.74 9.03
N SER A 70 9.90 -21.05 9.12
CA SER A 70 10.88 -20.37 8.27
C SER A 70 10.50 -20.62 6.82
N LEU A 71 10.30 -19.54 6.09
CA LEU A 71 9.85 -19.57 4.69
C LEU A 71 10.50 -18.43 3.92
N SER A 72 11.14 -18.77 2.82
CA SER A 72 11.65 -17.78 1.86
C SER A 72 11.04 -18.06 0.50
N GLN A 73 10.54 -17.03 -0.15
CA GLN A 73 9.95 -17.14 -1.49
C GLN A 73 10.53 -16.08 -2.42
N VAL A 74 10.79 -16.49 -3.64
CA VAL A 74 11.19 -15.59 -4.73
C VAL A 74 10.23 -15.82 -5.88
N GLN A 75 9.65 -14.76 -6.41
CA GLN A 75 8.69 -14.82 -7.50
C GLN A 75 8.88 -13.70 -8.50
N ALA A 76 8.55 -13.98 -9.75
CA ALA A 76 8.41 -13.03 -10.82
C ALA A 76 7.01 -13.16 -11.43
N GLY A 77 6.45 -12.05 -11.91
CA GLY A 77 5.13 -12.09 -12.48
C GLY A 77 4.80 -10.86 -13.31
N TYR A 78 3.59 -10.90 -13.86
CA TYR A 78 2.99 -9.84 -14.63
C TYR A 78 1.62 -9.53 -14.06
N ARG A 79 1.30 -8.23 -13.97
CA ARG A 79 0.00 -7.72 -13.54
C ARG A 79 -0.55 -6.74 -14.59
N HIS A 80 -1.80 -6.95 -14.92
CA HIS A 80 -2.58 -6.06 -15.78
C HIS A 80 -3.86 -5.66 -15.06
N ASP A 81 -4.03 -4.36 -14.86
CA ASP A 81 -5.23 -3.73 -14.33
C ASP A 81 -5.86 -2.88 -15.43
N GLY A 82 -7.18 -2.93 -15.58
CA GLY A 82 -7.88 -2.10 -16.55
C GLY A 82 -9.29 -1.77 -16.12
N ALA A 83 -9.76 -0.58 -16.47
CA ALA A 83 -11.13 -0.13 -16.26
C ALA A 83 -11.64 0.65 -17.49
N SER A 84 -12.93 0.51 -17.78
CA SER A 84 -13.58 1.26 -18.86
C SER A 84 -13.63 2.77 -18.58
N LEU A 85 -13.70 3.15 -17.31
CA LEU A 85 -13.60 4.53 -16.83
C LEU A 85 -12.89 4.55 -15.48
N ALA A 86 -12.05 5.55 -15.24
CA ALA A 86 -11.37 5.72 -13.96
C ALA A 86 -12.37 6.10 -12.87
N VAL A 87 -12.28 5.46 -11.70
CA VAL A 87 -13.00 5.89 -10.49
C VAL A 87 -12.52 7.25 -10.01
N ASP A 88 -11.21 7.48 -10.16
CA ASP A 88 -10.56 8.76 -9.99
C ASP A 88 -9.65 9.00 -11.19
N ALA A 89 -9.99 9.97 -12.03
CA ALA A 89 -9.25 10.31 -13.23
C ALA A 89 -7.76 10.59 -12.97
N GLN A 90 -7.44 11.08 -11.78
CA GLN A 90 -6.09 11.40 -11.36
C GLN A 90 -5.23 10.15 -11.04
N GLN A 91 -5.87 9.00 -10.82
CA GLN A 91 -5.19 7.72 -10.62
C GLN A 91 -5.12 6.87 -11.89
N GLY A 92 -5.92 7.20 -12.92
CA GLY A 92 -5.94 6.53 -14.20
C GLY A 92 -6.89 5.35 -14.28
N THR A 93 -6.89 4.70 -15.45
CA THR A 93 -7.78 3.57 -15.77
C THR A 93 -7.14 2.21 -15.54
N GLY A 94 -5.82 2.14 -15.36
CA GLY A 94 -5.16 0.86 -15.16
C GLY A 94 -3.65 0.92 -15.10
N ALA A 95 -3.04 -0.27 -15.08
CA ALA A 95 -1.59 -0.43 -15.07
C ALA A 95 -1.17 -1.76 -15.72
N GLU A 96 0.00 -1.76 -16.31
CA GLU A 96 0.70 -2.95 -16.79
C GLU A 96 2.08 -3.01 -16.13
N LEU A 97 2.34 -4.02 -15.33
CA LEU A 97 3.53 -4.10 -14.51
C LEU A 97 4.13 -5.51 -14.57
N MET A 98 5.43 -5.59 -14.83
CA MET A 98 6.23 -6.76 -14.47
C MET A 98 6.77 -6.56 -13.06
N PHE A 99 6.79 -7.61 -12.26
CA PHE A 99 7.33 -7.53 -10.91
C PHE A 99 8.24 -8.70 -10.56
N PHE A 100 9.18 -8.40 -9.69
CA PHE A 100 10.00 -9.37 -8.98
C PHE A 100 9.82 -9.11 -7.49
N ARG A 101 9.55 -10.18 -6.72
CA ARG A 101 9.41 -10.11 -5.26
C ARG A 101 10.18 -11.23 -4.60
N ALA A 102 10.98 -10.88 -3.61
CA ALA A 102 11.60 -11.81 -2.69
C ALA A 102 11.14 -11.49 -1.28
N GLN A 103 10.69 -12.49 -0.54
CA GLN A 103 10.27 -12.35 0.85
C GLN A 103 10.79 -13.50 1.67
N SER A 104 11.17 -13.21 2.90
CA SER A 104 11.74 -14.19 3.82
C SER A 104 11.29 -13.92 5.24
N HIS A 105 10.93 -14.97 5.95
CA HIS A 105 10.69 -14.99 7.37
C HIS A 105 11.47 -16.14 7.98
N LEU A 106 12.49 -15.82 8.78
CA LEU A 106 13.43 -16.79 9.31
C LEU A 106 13.36 -16.80 10.83
N ARG A 107 13.01 -17.93 11.40
CA ARG A 107 13.18 -18.19 12.83
C ARG A 107 14.62 -18.67 13.07
N ILE A 108 15.49 -17.72 13.42
CA ILE A 108 16.93 -17.98 13.65
C ILE A 108 17.13 -18.85 14.91
N SER A 109 16.30 -18.62 15.92
CA SER A 109 16.31 -19.41 17.16
C SER A 109 14.91 -19.42 17.80
N LYS A 110 14.75 -20.14 18.92
CA LYS A 110 13.50 -20.09 19.72
C LYS A 110 13.17 -18.68 20.21
N LYS A 111 14.14 -17.77 20.25
CA LYS A 111 14.03 -16.41 20.79
C LYS A 111 14.22 -15.31 19.75
N SER A 112 14.54 -15.65 18.50
CA SER A 112 14.93 -14.66 17.49
C SER A 112 14.27 -14.94 16.16
N VAL A 113 13.76 -13.89 15.54
CA VAL A 113 13.14 -13.89 14.21
C VAL A 113 13.73 -12.77 13.39
N ALA A 114 14.05 -13.03 12.11
CA ALA A 114 14.36 -12.02 11.12
C ALA A 114 13.40 -12.16 9.95
N TRP A 115 13.05 -11.05 9.35
CA TRP A 115 12.22 -11.01 8.13
C TRP A 115 12.74 -9.98 7.15
N GLY A 116 12.37 -10.17 5.90
CA GLY A 116 12.72 -9.21 4.85
C GLY A 116 11.84 -9.36 3.62
N GLU A 117 11.70 -8.27 2.90
CA GLU A 117 11.01 -8.19 1.62
C GLU A 117 11.78 -7.27 0.68
N ALA A 118 11.92 -7.69 -0.58
CA ALA A 118 12.41 -6.87 -1.66
C ALA A 118 11.41 -6.96 -2.82
N VAL A 119 10.97 -5.82 -3.34
CA VAL A 119 10.07 -5.72 -4.49
C VAL A 119 10.67 -4.80 -5.54
N TYR A 120 10.64 -5.24 -6.78
CA TYR A 120 10.90 -4.43 -7.96
C TYR A 120 9.69 -4.51 -8.88
N GLU A 121 9.18 -3.36 -9.33
CA GLU A 121 8.14 -3.29 -10.36
C GLU A 121 8.60 -2.37 -11.49
N ASN A 122 8.32 -2.80 -12.72
CA ASN A 122 8.57 -1.99 -13.92
C ASN A 122 7.36 -2.11 -14.86
N GLY A 123 6.92 -0.96 -15.40
CA GLY A 123 5.80 -0.95 -16.33
C GLY A 123 5.22 0.44 -16.54
N SER A 124 3.91 0.51 -16.71
CA SER A 124 3.21 1.77 -16.95
C SER A 124 1.87 1.84 -16.24
N ARG A 125 1.49 3.04 -15.82
CA ARG A 125 0.13 3.40 -15.40
C ARG A 125 -0.57 4.09 -16.56
N GLN A 126 -1.83 3.76 -16.82
CA GLN A 126 -2.55 4.16 -18.01
C GLN A 126 -3.73 5.08 -17.69
N GLY A 127 -4.10 5.92 -18.67
CA GLY A 127 -5.31 6.75 -18.59
C GLY A 127 -5.29 7.79 -17.47
N ILE A 128 -4.11 8.26 -17.05
CA ILE A 128 -3.98 9.28 -16.00
C ILE A 128 -4.33 10.65 -16.58
N SER A 129 -5.27 11.34 -15.93
CA SER A 129 -5.67 12.71 -16.27
C SER A 129 -5.56 13.60 -15.05
N TRP A 130 -5.23 14.86 -15.24
CA TRP A 130 -5.19 15.86 -14.15
C TRP A 130 -4.27 15.48 -12.98
N ASN A 131 -3.20 14.76 -13.27
CA ASN A 131 -2.17 14.42 -12.31
C ASN A 131 -0.83 14.18 -13.00
N LEU A 132 0.19 14.88 -12.53
CA LEU A 132 1.59 14.73 -12.95
C LEU A 132 2.48 14.15 -11.83
N ASN A 133 1.90 13.83 -10.67
CA ASN A 133 2.61 13.28 -9.51
C ASN A 133 2.58 11.75 -9.50
N SER A 134 3.62 11.13 -8.95
CA SER A 134 3.65 9.67 -8.78
C SER A 134 2.84 9.20 -7.58
N ASP A 135 3.04 9.78 -6.40
CA ASP A 135 2.36 9.39 -5.15
C ASP A 135 1.09 10.23 -4.89
N TYR A 136 0.15 10.19 -5.83
CA TYR A 136 -1.07 10.99 -5.78
C TYR A 136 -1.79 10.95 -4.43
N GLN A 137 -2.08 9.76 -3.90
CA GLN A 137 -2.83 9.61 -2.65
C GLN A 137 -2.12 10.26 -1.45
N ARG A 138 -0.79 10.29 -1.47
CA ARG A 138 -0.02 10.85 -0.37
C ARG A 138 0.02 12.37 -0.42
N VAL A 139 0.16 12.95 -1.62
CA VAL A 139 0.24 14.41 -1.81
C VAL A 139 -1.12 15.08 -2.04
N PHE A 140 -2.19 14.28 -2.26
CA PHE A 140 -3.55 14.79 -2.40
C PHE A 140 -3.96 15.66 -1.19
N PRO A 141 -4.60 16.82 -1.40
CA PRO A 141 -5.18 17.33 -2.65
C PRO A 141 -4.21 18.17 -3.50
N TYR A 142 -3.00 18.45 -3.05
CA TYR A 142 -2.10 19.46 -3.61
C TYR A 142 -1.20 18.91 -4.72
N VAL A 143 -1.79 18.50 -5.82
CA VAL A 143 -1.07 17.94 -6.97
C VAL A 143 -0.75 19.00 -8.04
N ILE A 144 0.24 18.70 -8.89
CA ILE A 144 0.41 19.40 -10.17
C ILE A 144 -0.30 18.62 -11.26
N ALA A 145 -0.86 19.33 -12.24
CA ALA A 145 -1.69 18.74 -13.27
C ALA A 145 -1.58 19.46 -14.61
N ASP A 146 -1.93 18.74 -15.67
CA ASP A 146 -2.25 19.26 -16.98
C ASP A 146 -3.59 18.70 -17.47
N THR A 147 -4.03 19.07 -18.65
CA THR A 147 -5.30 18.63 -19.22
C THR A 147 -5.21 17.36 -20.06
N ALA A 148 -4.02 16.81 -20.28
CA ALA A 148 -3.84 15.64 -21.11
C ALA A 148 -4.13 14.34 -20.36
N THR A 149 -4.76 13.39 -21.04
CA THR A 149 -4.88 12.00 -20.57
C THR A 149 -3.75 11.17 -21.15
N VAL A 150 -2.93 10.56 -20.30
CA VAL A 150 -1.67 9.92 -20.71
C VAL A 150 -1.36 8.69 -19.89
N SER A 151 -0.33 7.95 -20.35
CA SER A 151 0.31 6.89 -19.59
C SER A 151 1.65 7.40 -19.04
N MET A 152 2.01 6.92 -17.83
CA MET A 152 3.29 7.19 -17.20
C MET A 152 4.05 5.88 -17.02
N ARG A 153 5.32 5.86 -17.43
CA ARG A 153 6.24 4.76 -17.11
C ARG A 153 6.62 4.82 -15.65
N ARG A 154 6.73 3.64 -15.03
CA ARG A 154 7.01 3.52 -13.59
C ARG A 154 8.06 2.47 -13.33
N GLU A 155 9.01 2.83 -12.45
CA GLU A 155 9.93 1.92 -11.78
C GLU A 155 9.74 2.08 -10.27
N TYR A 156 9.56 0.97 -9.57
CA TYR A 156 9.28 0.96 -8.14
C TYR A 156 10.20 -0.03 -7.44
N TYR A 157 10.76 0.39 -6.32
CA TYR A 157 11.65 -0.38 -5.47
C TYR A 157 11.16 -0.31 -4.03
N LEU A 158 11.06 -1.46 -3.37
CA LEU A 158 10.80 -1.57 -1.94
C LEU A 158 11.80 -2.54 -1.33
N PHE A 159 12.43 -2.12 -0.23
CA PHE A 159 13.22 -2.97 0.64
C PHE A 159 12.72 -2.79 2.06
N ARG A 160 12.37 -3.89 2.71
CA ARG A 160 11.96 -3.91 4.11
C ARG A 160 12.71 -5.02 4.81
N GLY A 161 13.16 -4.77 6.03
CA GLY A 161 13.81 -5.81 6.82
C GLY A 161 13.77 -5.49 8.30
N GLY A 162 13.62 -6.52 9.11
CA GLY A 162 13.52 -6.39 10.53
C GLY A 162 14.07 -7.59 11.28
N TYR A 163 14.28 -7.36 12.56
CA TYR A 163 14.74 -8.36 13.51
C TYR A 163 14.07 -8.15 14.84
N ALA A 164 13.67 -9.22 15.49
CA ALA A 164 13.15 -9.19 16.85
C ALA A 164 13.76 -10.29 17.71
N HIS A 165 14.01 -9.99 18.99
CA HIS A 165 14.63 -10.88 19.96
C HIS A 165 13.93 -10.84 21.30
N GLN A 166 13.77 -12.02 21.92
CA GLN A 166 13.20 -12.18 23.25
C GLN A 166 14.27 -12.41 24.31
N MET A 167 14.34 -11.54 25.31
CA MET A 167 15.20 -11.63 26.49
C MET A 167 14.34 -11.91 27.72
N ASN A 168 14.21 -13.16 28.15
CA ASN A 168 13.34 -13.57 29.25
C ASN A 168 11.88 -13.10 29.06
N ARG A 169 11.43 -12.10 29.85
CA ARG A 169 10.09 -11.51 29.75
C ARG A 169 10.01 -10.31 28.80
N LEU A 170 11.16 -9.74 28.44
CA LEU A 170 11.24 -8.60 27.54
C LEU A 170 11.47 -9.08 26.10
N SER A 171 10.81 -8.47 25.14
CA SER A 171 11.06 -8.64 23.70
C SER A 171 11.34 -7.27 23.10
N ILE A 172 12.29 -7.20 22.19
CA ILE A 172 12.63 -5.98 21.45
C ILE A 172 12.72 -6.29 19.96
N GLY A 173 12.40 -5.32 19.13
CA GLY A 173 12.52 -5.45 17.69
C GLY A 173 12.67 -4.11 16.99
N ALA A 174 13.21 -4.18 15.77
CA ALA A 174 13.33 -3.04 14.87
C ALA A 174 13.08 -3.47 13.43
N GLU A 175 12.51 -2.57 12.65
CA GLU A 175 12.31 -2.73 11.20
C GLU A 175 12.67 -1.44 10.47
N MET A 176 13.29 -1.57 9.32
CA MET A 176 13.52 -0.48 8.39
C MET A 176 12.81 -0.79 7.06
N SER A 177 12.17 0.23 6.49
CA SER A 177 11.58 0.19 5.16
C SER A 177 12.15 1.33 4.31
N TYR A 178 12.54 1.01 3.10
CA TYR A 178 13.01 1.96 2.07
C TYR A 178 12.18 1.75 0.82
N ARG A 179 11.52 2.79 0.35
CA ARG A 179 10.74 2.78 -0.90
C ARG A 179 11.23 3.91 -1.81
N SER A 180 11.49 3.58 -3.07
CA SER A 180 11.79 4.56 -4.11
C SER A 180 10.91 4.32 -5.34
N THR A 181 10.47 5.42 -5.97
CA THR A 181 9.70 5.36 -7.21
C THR A 181 10.25 6.39 -8.19
N ILE A 182 10.45 5.97 -9.43
CA ILE A 182 10.71 6.86 -10.56
C ILE A 182 9.53 6.72 -11.51
N GLU A 183 8.86 7.83 -11.80
CA GLU A 183 7.71 7.83 -12.71
C GLU A 183 7.79 9.02 -13.67
N TYR A 184 7.66 8.76 -14.96
CA TYR A 184 7.85 9.76 -16.00
C TYR A 184 7.01 9.48 -17.24
N ARG A 185 6.86 10.50 -18.10
CA ARG A 185 6.29 10.35 -19.43
C ARG A 185 7.13 11.03 -20.49
N ASP A 186 7.04 10.53 -21.73
CA ASP A 186 7.83 10.97 -22.88
C ASP A 186 7.12 12.06 -23.72
N ARG A 187 5.87 12.41 -23.39
CA ARG A 187 5.07 13.44 -24.09
C ARG A 187 4.86 14.67 -23.23
N ASP A 188 4.84 15.84 -23.87
CA ASP A 188 4.64 17.13 -23.18
C ASP A 188 3.26 17.27 -22.54
N PRO A 189 3.19 17.84 -21.36
CA PRO A 189 4.29 18.11 -20.44
C PRO A 189 5.00 16.83 -20.02
N ARG A 190 6.33 16.85 -19.85
CA ARG A 190 7.17 15.69 -19.49
C ARG A 190 7.52 15.72 -18.00
N PRO A 191 6.66 15.25 -17.10
CA PRO A 191 7.02 15.10 -15.70
C PRO A 191 8.05 14.00 -15.55
N LYS A 192 9.00 14.22 -14.63
CA LYS A 192 9.86 13.21 -14.05
C LYS A 192 9.74 13.30 -12.55
N ASN A 193 9.15 12.29 -11.94
CA ASN A 193 8.97 12.18 -10.51
C ASN A 193 10.02 11.24 -9.93
N THR A 194 10.67 11.66 -8.86
CA THR A 194 11.53 10.81 -8.03
C THR A 194 11.02 10.87 -6.61
N THR A 195 10.63 9.73 -6.07
CA THR A 195 10.08 9.61 -4.72
C THR A 195 11.01 8.79 -3.85
N LEU A 196 11.17 9.21 -2.61
CA LEU A 196 11.88 8.49 -1.56
C LEU A 196 11.05 8.48 -0.29
N ASP A 197 10.89 7.31 0.32
CA ASP A 197 10.19 7.10 1.58
C ASP A 197 10.99 6.13 2.45
N VAL A 198 11.46 6.60 3.58
CA VAL A 198 12.22 5.81 4.56
C VAL A 198 11.46 5.80 5.86
N GLN A 199 11.27 4.61 6.43
CA GLN A 199 10.58 4.43 7.70
C GLN A 199 11.40 3.52 8.61
N LEU A 200 11.42 3.85 9.90
CA LEU A 200 12.04 3.08 10.97
C LEU A 200 10.97 2.80 12.02
N HIS A 201 10.81 1.54 12.39
CA HIS A 201 9.90 1.12 13.45
C HIS A 201 10.67 0.40 14.56
N PHE A 202 10.33 0.68 15.79
CA PHE A 202 10.89 0.06 16.98
C PHE A 202 9.76 -0.48 17.84
N GLY A 203 9.94 -1.65 18.42
CA GLY A 203 8.96 -2.24 19.29
C GLY A 203 9.57 -2.87 20.53
N GLY A 204 8.84 -2.82 21.64
CA GLY A 204 9.12 -3.51 22.87
C GLY A 204 7.90 -4.27 23.36
N GLY A 205 8.08 -5.50 23.82
CA GLY A 205 7.01 -6.33 24.40
C GLY A 205 7.39 -6.85 25.76
N TYR A 206 6.44 -6.90 26.70
CA TYR A 206 6.63 -7.45 28.02
C TYR A 206 5.64 -8.58 28.30
N ALA A 207 6.15 -9.74 28.66
CA ALA A 207 5.35 -10.88 29.06
C ALA A 207 4.82 -10.69 30.50
N VAL A 208 3.60 -10.13 30.62
CA VAL A 208 2.93 -9.91 31.92
C VAL A 208 2.54 -11.22 32.58
N SER A 209 2.39 -12.29 31.80
CA SER A 209 2.20 -13.65 32.31
C SER A 209 2.87 -14.67 31.39
N ALA A 210 2.80 -15.95 31.75
CA ALA A 210 3.31 -17.03 30.89
C ALA A 210 2.68 -17.02 29.49
N ARG A 211 1.44 -16.51 29.36
CA ARG A 211 0.62 -16.59 28.15
C ARG A 211 0.35 -15.23 27.49
N ARG A 212 0.43 -14.10 28.21
CA ARG A 212 0.05 -12.77 27.72
C ARG A 212 1.25 -11.84 27.57
N VAL A 213 1.30 -11.12 26.46
CA VAL A 213 2.30 -10.10 26.15
C VAL A 213 1.59 -8.77 25.88
N VAL A 214 2.13 -7.69 26.44
CA VAL A 214 1.75 -6.32 26.09
C VAL A 214 2.91 -5.71 25.33
N GLY A 215 2.63 -5.10 24.17
CA GLY A 215 3.59 -4.45 23.30
C GLY A 215 3.38 -2.94 23.22
N LEU A 216 4.49 -2.22 23.10
CA LEU A 216 4.56 -0.81 22.75
C LEU A 216 5.43 -0.69 21.51
N TYR A 217 5.02 0.11 20.54
CA TYR A 217 5.80 0.37 19.34
C TYR A 217 5.71 1.82 18.91
N ALA A 218 6.74 2.28 18.23
CA ALA A 218 6.84 3.63 17.67
C ALA A 218 7.54 3.58 16.32
N GLY A 219 7.21 4.54 15.46
CA GLY A 219 7.81 4.68 14.15
C GLY A 219 8.10 6.14 13.81
N ILE A 220 9.12 6.33 12.99
CA ILE A 220 9.49 7.60 12.40
C ILE A 220 9.80 7.41 10.93
N GLY A 221 9.36 8.34 10.08
CA GLY A 221 9.60 8.29 8.66
C GLY A 221 9.92 9.64 8.05
N LYS A 222 10.60 9.60 6.90
CA LYS A 222 10.89 10.75 6.05
C LYS A 222 10.43 10.46 4.63
N TYR A 223 9.66 11.38 4.08
CA TYR A 223 9.14 11.34 2.73
C TYR A 223 9.64 12.52 1.90
N THR A 224 10.03 12.26 0.66
CA THR A 224 10.31 13.29 -0.33
C THR A 224 9.80 12.84 -1.70
N GLN A 225 9.25 13.79 -2.47
CA GLN A 225 8.97 13.63 -3.89
C GLN A 225 9.41 14.90 -4.62
N GLN A 226 10.25 14.74 -5.61
CA GLN A 226 10.58 15.81 -6.54
C GLN A 226 9.88 15.54 -7.87
N SER A 227 9.23 16.57 -8.40
CA SER A 227 8.48 16.52 -9.65
C SER A 227 9.00 17.66 -10.56
N ASP A 228 9.79 17.31 -11.57
CA ASP A 228 10.31 18.25 -12.57
C ASP A 228 9.52 18.06 -13.87
N VAL A 229 9.02 19.16 -14.45
CA VAL A 229 8.22 19.12 -15.68
C VAL A 229 8.96 19.88 -16.78
N GLN A 230 9.23 19.20 -17.88
CA GLN A 230 9.85 19.79 -19.06
C GLN A 230 8.82 19.94 -20.19
N PHE A 231 9.01 20.98 -21.01
CA PHE A 231 8.25 21.25 -22.21
C PHE A 231 9.20 21.32 -23.40
N MET A 232 9.10 20.36 -24.29
CA MET A 232 9.95 20.27 -25.48
C MET A 232 9.34 20.96 -26.71
N ASN A 233 8.00 21.01 -26.79
CA ASN A 233 7.31 21.70 -27.88
C ASN A 233 7.17 23.20 -27.56
N PRO A 234 7.84 24.11 -28.29
CA PRO A 234 7.74 25.55 -28.07
C PRO A 234 6.35 26.13 -28.34
N GLN A 235 5.57 25.49 -29.22
CA GLN A 235 4.23 25.92 -29.62
C GLN A 235 3.10 25.22 -28.83
N GLY A 236 3.46 24.29 -27.92
CA GLY A 236 2.50 23.55 -27.11
C GLY A 236 1.88 24.39 -25.99
N ASN A 237 0.75 23.92 -25.48
CA ASN A 237 0.14 24.49 -24.28
C ASN A 237 1.00 24.17 -23.06
N ARG A 238 1.59 25.20 -22.43
CA ARG A 238 2.51 25.08 -21.31
C ARG A 238 1.88 25.40 -19.96
N VAL A 239 0.55 25.28 -19.86
CA VAL A 239 -0.15 25.62 -18.62
C VAL A 239 -0.15 24.43 -17.67
N LEU A 240 0.49 24.59 -16.52
CA LEU A 240 0.38 23.72 -15.37
C LEU A 240 -0.65 24.26 -14.37
N TYR A 241 -1.37 23.35 -13.74
CA TYR A 241 -2.36 23.63 -12.69
C TYR A 241 -1.81 23.12 -11.36
N HIS A 242 -1.96 23.92 -10.31
CA HIS A 242 -1.74 23.48 -8.93
C HIS A 242 -3.10 23.24 -8.29
N LEU A 243 -3.55 21.98 -8.32
CA LEU A 243 -4.86 21.61 -7.78
C LEU A 243 -4.82 21.63 -6.24
N THR A 244 -5.97 21.98 -5.66
CA THR A 244 -6.14 22.07 -4.20
C THR A 244 -7.34 21.24 -3.70
N GLY A 245 -7.91 20.39 -4.57
CA GLY A 245 -8.99 19.46 -4.26
C GLY A 245 -10.36 19.95 -4.76
N LEU A 246 -11.27 18.99 -4.98
CA LEU A 246 -12.67 19.23 -5.40
C LEU A 246 -12.83 20.18 -6.60
N GLY A 247 -11.92 20.08 -7.59
CA GLY A 247 -11.92 20.95 -8.76
C GLY A 247 -11.42 22.38 -8.51
N MET A 248 -10.81 22.65 -7.36
CA MET A 248 -10.15 23.92 -7.06
C MET A 248 -8.70 23.92 -7.48
N GLN A 249 -8.14 25.10 -7.73
CA GLN A 249 -6.73 25.31 -8.08
C GLN A 249 -6.16 26.57 -7.43
N TYR A 250 -4.87 26.60 -7.29
CA TYR A 250 -4.12 27.75 -6.82
C TYR A 250 -3.79 28.69 -8.00
N PHE A 251 -4.62 29.70 -8.23
CA PHE A 251 -4.59 30.55 -9.43
C PHE A 251 -3.29 31.33 -9.60
N ARG A 252 -2.66 31.79 -8.51
CA ARG A 252 -1.47 32.65 -8.57
C ARG A 252 -0.29 31.97 -9.28
N PHE A 253 -0.09 30.68 -9.07
CA PHE A 253 1.02 29.94 -9.64
C PHE A 253 0.63 29.08 -10.84
N LYS A 254 -0.53 29.34 -11.43
CA LYS A 254 -0.92 28.72 -12.70
C LYS A 254 -0.01 29.18 -13.82
N GLY A 255 0.56 28.25 -14.58
CA GLY A 255 1.38 28.58 -15.75
C GLY A 255 2.67 27.75 -15.83
N LEU A 256 3.83 28.41 -15.79
CA LEU A 256 5.13 27.83 -16.16
C LEU A 256 5.98 27.31 -14.99
N GLN A 257 5.46 27.30 -13.77
CA GLN A 257 6.19 26.77 -12.62
C GLN A 257 6.32 25.25 -12.74
N ASN A 258 7.49 24.80 -13.19
CA ASN A 258 7.76 23.44 -13.64
C ASN A 258 8.47 22.55 -12.63
N GLY A 259 8.93 23.10 -11.50
CA GLY A 259 9.57 22.34 -10.42
C GLY A 259 8.76 22.38 -9.14
N VAL A 260 8.38 21.20 -8.63
CA VAL A 260 7.65 21.05 -7.35
C VAL A 260 8.31 19.99 -6.50
N LYS A 261 8.48 20.29 -5.22
CA LYS A 261 9.01 19.39 -4.23
C LYS A 261 7.99 19.17 -3.11
N TYR A 262 7.84 17.93 -2.67
CA TYR A 262 7.07 17.55 -1.50
C TYR A 262 8.03 16.96 -0.48
N GLU A 263 7.98 17.45 0.75
CA GLU A 263 8.80 16.96 1.86
C GLU A 263 7.92 16.74 3.08
N GLY A 264 8.12 15.63 3.75
CA GLY A 264 7.29 15.32 4.92
C GLY A 264 7.96 14.41 5.92
N GLY A 265 7.37 14.38 7.11
CA GLY A 265 7.66 13.46 8.19
C GLY A 265 6.44 12.66 8.57
N ASN A 266 6.66 11.43 9.00
CA ASN A 266 5.65 10.53 9.52
C ASN A 266 6.07 10.05 10.90
N TYR A 267 5.14 10.00 11.84
CA TYR A 267 5.34 9.55 13.22
C TYR A 267 4.21 8.61 13.58
N SER A 268 4.53 7.48 14.18
CA SER A 268 3.52 6.53 14.66
C SER A 268 3.85 6.04 16.07
N ALA A 269 2.80 5.71 16.82
CA ALA A 269 2.92 5.04 18.11
C ALA A 269 1.70 4.15 18.33
N GLY A 270 1.88 3.03 19.02
CA GLY A 270 0.78 2.12 19.28
C GLY A 270 1.06 1.14 20.40
N LEU A 271 -0.03 0.49 20.81
CA LEU A 271 -0.07 -0.51 21.87
C LEU A 271 -0.67 -1.80 21.33
N SER A 272 -0.17 -2.91 21.79
CA SER A 272 -0.75 -4.23 21.50
C SER A 272 -0.84 -5.09 22.76
N ALA A 273 -1.83 -5.97 22.77
CA ALA A 273 -1.96 -7.02 23.79
C ALA A 273 -2.33 -8.31 23.08
N HIS A 274 -1.50 -9.32 23.18
CA HIS A 274 -1.70 -10.59 22.50
C HIS A 274 -1.28 -11.78 23.36
N THR A 275 -1.71 -12.96 22.93
CA THR A 275 -1.30 -14.22 23.58
C THR A 275 -0.16 -14.85 22.78
N LYS A 276 0.78 -15.49 23.49
CA LYS A 276 1.93 -16.16 22.86
C LYS A 276 1.55 -17.32 21.95
N ASP A 277 0.43 -17.98 22.25
CA ASP A 277 -0.12 -19.10 21.47
C ASP A 277 -1.11 -18.64 20.38
N GLY A 278 -1.36 -17.33 20.26
CA GLY A 278 -2.30 -16.77 19.30
C GLY A 278 -3.77 -17.05 19.59
N LEU A 279 -4.10 -17.73 20.74
CA LEU A 279 -5.45 -18.11 21.11
C LEU A 279 -6.07 -17.13 22.13
N GLY A 280 -7.38 -16.94 22.03
CA GLY A 280 -8.13 -16.04 22.92
C GLY A 280 -8.15 -14.61 22.42
N LEU A 281 -8.34 -13.67 23.33
CA LEU A 281 -8.52 -12.26 23.05
C LEU A 281 -7.19 -11.58 22.79
N GLN A 282 -7.14 -10.76 21.72
CA GLN A 282 -6.02 -9.94 21.30
C GLN A 282 -6.54 -8.57 20.92
N ALA A 283 -5.78 -7.53 21.16
CA ALA A 283 -6.14 -6.15 20.84
C ALA A 283 -4.92 -5.35 20.42
N SER A 284 -5.12 -4.38 19.54
CA SER A 284 -4.10 -3.40 19.19
C SER A 284 -4.71 -2.04 18.86
N THR A 285 -3.95 -1.00 19.05
CA THR A 285 -4.32 0.35 18.61
C THR A 285 -3.07 1.11 18.23
N ASP A 286 -3.17 1.93 17.18
CA ASP A 286 -2.10 2.82 16.76
C ASP A 286 -2.62 4.19 16.30
N LEU A 287 -1.77 5.17 16.45
CA LEU A 287 -1.94 6.53 15.98
C LEU A 287 -0.77 6.87 15.07
N GLU A 288 -1.08 7.41 13.90
CA GLU A 288 -0.11 7.88 12.92
C GLU A 288 -0.39 9.36 12.61
N TYR A 289 0.67 10.15 12.58
CA TYR A 289 0.63 11.55 12.16
C TYR A 289 1.62 11.78 11.03
N GLU A 290 1.17 12.44 9.96
CA GLU A 290 1.98 12.81 8.82
C GLU A 290 1.81 14.30 8.50
N ASN A 291 2.91 14.95 8.17
CA ASN A 291 2.91 16.31 7.64
C ASN A 291 3.73 16.34 6.34
N ILE A 292 3.15 16.85 5.26
CA ILE A 292 3.82 17.01 3.96
C ILE A 292 3.65 18.46 3.49
N GLN A 293 4.76 19.11 3.20
CA GLN A 293 4.81 20.45 2.64
C GLN A 293 5.09 20.38 1.13
N LYS A 294 4.30 21.12 0.34
CA LYS A 294 4.51 21.35 -1.09
C LYS A 294 5.24 22.66 -1.29
N ARG A 295 6.36 22.62 -2.04
CA ARG A 295 7.22 23.76 -2.34
C ARG A 295 7.37 23.93 -3.85
N LEU A 296 7.48 25.18 -4.33
CA LEU A 296 7.82 25.50 -5.70
C LEU A 296 9.35 25.66 -5.79
N SER A 297 10.05 24.63 -6.29
CA SER A 297 11.51 24.66 -6.42
C SER A 297 11.97 25.61 -7.53
N SER A 298 11.15 25.87 -8.54
CA SER A 298 11.39 26.86 -9.59
C SER A 298 11.34 28.32 -9.10
N GLU A 299 10.71 28.57 -7.94
CA GLU A 299 10.46 29.90 -7.37
C GLU A 299 11.14 30.05 -6.00
N ARG A 300 12.45 29.88 -5.95
CA ARG A 300 13.26 30.01 -4.70
C ARG A 300 12.79 29.09 -3.58
N ASP A 301 12.23 27.94 -3.93
CA ASP A 301 11.78 26.90 -2.99
C ASP A 301 10.73 27.38 -1.97
N ILE A 302 9.76 28.22 -2.42
CA ILE A 302 8.70 28.73 -1.54
C ILE A 302 7.67 27.65 -1.17
N PRO A 303 7.28 27.51 0.10
CA PRO A 303 6.22 26.63 0.51
C PRO A 303 4.85 27.22 0.13
N ILE A 304 4.02 26.48 -0.59
CA ILE A 304 2.70 26.95 -1.03
C ILE A 304 1.52 26.27 -0.32
N CYS A 305 1.69 25.02 0.05
CA CYS A 305 0.65 24.24 0.71
C CYS A 305 1.26 23.25 1.70
N ASP A 306 0.50 22.90 2.73
CA ASP A 306 0.84 21.84 3.68
C ASP A 306 -0.34 20.86 3.81
N VAL A 307 -0.04 19.58 3.95
CA VAL A 307 -1.01 18.51 4.27
C VAL A 307 -0.69 17.98 5.66
N PHE A 308 -1.67 17.96 6.53
CA PHE A 308 -1.61 17.35 7.86
C PHE A 308 -2.56 16.18 7.90
N GLN A 309 -2.09 15.00 8.25
CA GLN A 309 -2.93 13.82 8.37
C GLN A 309 -2.73 13.17 9.73
N THR A 310 -3.84 12.83 10.35
CA THR A 310 -3.88 11.97 11.53
C THR A 310 -4.70 10.74 11.21
N LYS A 311 -4.16 9.57 11.47
CA LYS A 311 -4.84 8.27 11.29
C LYS A 311 -4.80 7.51 12.60
N TRP A 312 -5.97 7.07 13.07
CA TRP A 312 -6.12 6.15 14.18
C TRP A 312 -6.66 4.82 13.67
N ARG A 313 -6.14 3.71 14.20
CA ARG A 313 -6.62 2.35 13.95
C ARG A 313 -6.74 1.61 15.26
N GLY A 314 -7.77 0.77 15.38
CA GLY A 314 -7.99 -0.12 16.49
C GLY A 314 -8.48 -1.48 16.01
N GLU A 315 -8.01 -2.54 16.65
CA GLU A 315 -8.42 -3.91 16.36
C GLU A 315 -8.66 -4.67 17.65
N LEU A 316 -9.72 -5.46 17.66
CA LEU A 316 -10.03 -6.43 18.69
C LEU A 316 -10.31 -7.76 17.99
N SER A 317 -9.61 -8.82 18.37
CA SER A 317 -9.83 -10.13 17.79
C SER A 317 -9.86 -11.23 18.85
N TRP A 318 -10.59 -12.28 18.55
CA TRP A 318 -10.65 -13.47 19.37
C TRP A 318 -10.41 -14.69 18.49
N THR A 319 -9.53 -15.59 18.94
CA THR A 319 -9.16 -16.82 18.23
C THR A 319 -9.45 -18.02 19.10
N GLY A 320 -10.15 -19.01 18.54
CA GLY A 320 -10.46 -20.28 19.18
C GLY A 320 -10.24 -21.47 18.26
N GLN A 321 -9.98 -22.63 18.85
CA GLN A 321 -9.77 -23.90 18.15
C GLN A 321 -10.70 -24.96 18.70
N TRP A 322 -11.41 -25.68 17.84
CA TRP A 322 -12.33 -26.76 18.17
C TRP A 322 -12.20 -27.93 17.20
N ARG A 323 -11.63 -29.01 17.61
CA ARG A 323 -11.50 -30.26 16.79
C ARG A 323 -10.97 -29.95 15.37
N GLN A 324 -11.90 -29.82 14.41
CA GLN A 324 -11.61 -29.60 12.99
C GLN A 324 -11.68 -28.12 12.58
N TRP A 325 -12.09 -27.25 13.50
CA TRP A 325 -12.27 -25.82 13.26
C TRP A 325 -11.24 -24.97 13.99
N ASP A 326 -10.60 -24.07 13.25
CA ASP A 326 -9.90 -22.93 13.83
C ASP A 326 -10.68 -21.68 13.40
N CYS A 327 -11.07 -20.83 14.35
CA CYS A 327 -11.87 -19.64 14.08
C CYS A 327 -11.24 -18.41 14.70
N LYS A 328 -11.32 -17.29 13.98
CA LYS A 328 -10.93 -15.96 14.46
C LYS A 328 -12.01 -14.95 14.09
N ALA A 329 -12.59 -14.29 15.09
CA ALA A 329 -13.45 -13.14 14.89
C ALA A 329 -12.66 -11.87 15.12
N THR A 330 -12.77 -10.88 14.22
CA THR A 330 -12.02 -9.62 14.31
C THR A 330 -12.96 -8.46 14.07
N PHE A 331 -12.96 -7.50 14.98
CA PHE A 331 -13.54 -6.17 14.79
C PHE A 331 -12.39 -5.18 14.63
N SER A 332 -12.44 -4.36 13.59
CA SER A 332 -11.51 -3.26 13.39
C SER A 332 -12.23 -1.96 13.10
N ALA A 333 -11.66 -0.87 13.57
CA ALA A 333 -12.13 0.48 13.30
C ALA A 333 -10.94 1.37 12.92
N GLU A 334 -11.15 2.26 11.95
CA GLU A 334 -10.15 3.27 11.61
C GLU A 334 -10.81 4.62 11.36
N THR A 335 -10.06 5.67 11.64
CA THR A 335 -10.43 7.02 11.24
C THR A 335 -9.20 7.76 10.72
N THR A 336 -9.39 8.47 9.62
CA THR A 336 -8.36 9.34 9.05
C THR A 336 -8.94 10.73 8.93
N LYS A 337 -8.21 11.72 9.44
CA LYS A 337 -8.50 13.15 9.19
C LYS A 337 -7.31 13.75 8.48
N ARG A 338 -7.57 14.38 7.33
CA ARG A 338 -6.56 15.11 6.55
C ARG A 338 -7.02 16.55 6.36
N GLU A 339 -6.16 17.50 6.68
CA GLU A 339 -6.39 18.93 6.52
C GLU A 339 -5.34 19.49 5.56
N GLY A 340 -5.78 20.34 4.65
CA GLY A 340 -4.91 21.05 3.73
C GLY A 340 -4.84 22.53 4.07
N GLN A 341 -3.62 23.04 4.21
CA GLN A 341 -3.34 24.46 4.43
C GLN A 341 -2.81 25.09 3.15
N GLU A 342 -3.36 26.22 2.77
CA GLU A 342 -2.91 27.04 1.63
C GLU A 342 -2.30 28.34 2.15
N ARG A 343 -1.16 28.75 1.56
CA ARG A 343 -0.44 29.97 1.91
C ARG A 343 -0.64 31.00 0.83
N TYR A 344 -0.92 32.24 1.20
CA TYR A 344 -1.14 33.35 0.27
C TYR A 344 0.00 34.34 0.34
N TYR A 345 0.47 34.74 -0.82
CA TYR A 345 1.61 35.62 -0.98
C TYR A 345 1.21 36.95 -1.62
N ASP A 346 1.95 38.00 -1.31
CA ASP A 346 1.77 39.32 -1.91
C ASP A 346 1.99 39.32 -3.43
N SER A 347 1.73 40.44 -4.09
CA SER A 347 1.89 40.60 -5.54
C SER A 347 3.35 40.84 -5.99
N GLY A 348 4.31 40.85 -5.08
CA GLY A 348 5.73 41.07 -5.40
C GLY A 348 6.27 40.08 -6.44
N LEU A 349 7.01 40.58 -7.41
CA LEU A 349 7.58 39.77 -8.50
C LEU A 349 8.88 39.06 -8.09
N THR A 350 9.58 39.58 -7.09
CA THR A 350 10.93 39.09 -6.73
C THR A 350 11.07 38.56 -5.31
N ASN A 351 10.25 39.05 -4.36
CA ASN A 351 10.25 38.61 -2.97
C ASN A 351 8.82 38.29 -2.54
N TYR A 352 8.49 37.01 -2.55
CA TYR A 352 7.20 36.52 -2.08
C TYR A 352 7.13 36.61 -0.56
N LYS A 353 6.31 37.53 -0.04
CA LYS A 353 6.01 37.62 1.39
C LYS A 353 4.68 36.92 1.65
N GLU A 354 4.67 35.95 2.55
CA GLU A 354 3.43 35.34 3.01
C GLU A 354 2.59 36.39 3.77
N ILE A 355 1.36 36.63 3.30
CA ILE A 355 0.44 37.62 3.87
C ILE A 355 -0.70 36.96 4.66
N ALA A 356 -1.03 35.71 4.35
CA ALA A 356 -2.08 34.95 5.03
C ALA A 356 -1.93 33.45 4.76
N SER A 357 -2.60 32.64 5.56
CA SER A 357 -2.85 31.22 5.28
C SER A 357 -4.24 30.82 5.72
N SER A 358 -4.80 29.78 5.09
CA SER A 358 -6.09 29.20 5.46
C SER A 358 -6.07 27.68 5.35
N ARG A 359 -7.05 27.01 5.95
CA ARG A 359 -7.23 25.55 5.87
C ARG A 359 -8.57 25.23 5.22
N PRO A 360 -8.71 25.42 3.90
CA PRO A 360 -9.99 25.24 3.22
C PRO A 360 -10.33 23.78 2.94
N PHE A 361 -9.34 22.89 2.86
CA PHE A 361 -9.53 21.49 2.49
C PHE A 361 -9.58 20.59 3.73
N ILE A 362 -10.58 19.71 3.80
CA ILE A 362 -10.76 18.70 4.83
C ILE A 362 -11.20 17.39 4.18
N TYR A 363 -10.49 16.31 4.49
CA TYR A 363 -10.89 14.93 4.17
C TYR A 363 -11.00 14.13 5.46
N GLN A 364 -12.07 13.35 5.57
CA GLN A 364 -12.33 12.46 6.68
C GLN A 364 -12.75 11.09 6.14
N HIS A 365 -12.10 10.06 6.62
CA HIS A 365 -12.49 8.68 6.41
C HIS A 365 -12.82 8.02 7.75
N GLN A 366 -13.86 7.22 7.78
CA GLN A 366 -14.24 6.38 8.92
C GLN A 366 -14.60 5.00 8.38
N GLY A 367 -13.89 3.97 8.84
CA GLY A 367 -14.11 2.59 8.48
C GLY A 367 -14.37 1.74 9.72
N MET A 368 -15.36 0.85 9.63
CA MET A 368 -15.62 -0.19 10.63
C MET A 368 -15.77 -1.52 9.90
N GLN A 369 -15.18 -2.56 10.44
CA GLN A 369 -15.18 -3.87 9.81
C GLN A 369 -15.36 -4.97 10.86
N LEU A 370 -16.26 -5.89 10.57
CA LEU A 370 -16.38 -7.19 11.26
C LEU A 370 -15.95 -8.28 10.29
N SER A 371 -15.01 -9.13 10.67
CA SER A 371 -14.58 -10.27 9.87
C SER A 371 -14.54 -11.55 10.71
N LEU A 372 -14.90 -12.65 10.09
CA LEU A 372 -14.74 -13.99 10.64
C LEU A 372 -13.80 -14.76 9.72
N SER A 373 -12.73 -15.33 10.28
CA SER A 373 -11.87 -16.27 9.59
C SER A 373 -12.10 -17.64 10.17
N ALA A 374 -12.48 -18.60 9.33
CA ALA A 374 -12.74 -19.97 9.76
C ALA A 374 -11.97 -20.94 8.86
N LEU A 375 -11.16 -21.79 9.46
CA LEU A 375 -10.47 -22.88 8.81
C LEU A 375 -11.15 -24.19 9.20
N TYR A 376 -11.64 -24.94 8.23
CA TYR A 376 -12.20 -26.27 8.41
C TYR A 376 -11.32 -27.35 7.78
N LYS A 377 -10.93 -28.35 8.57
CA LYS A 377 -10.10 -29.48 8.15
C LYS A 377 -10.99 -30.70 7.86
N PHE A 378 -11.32 -30.94 6.58
CA PHE A 378 -12.07 -32.15 6.18
C PHE A 378 -11.23 -33.40 6.44
N THR A 379 -9.96 -33.35 6.06
CA THR A 379 -8.94 -34.38 6.29
C THR A 379 -7.59 -33.68 6.51
N PRO A 380 -6.54 -34.38 6.96
CA PRO A 380 -5.20 -33.81 7.01
C PRO A 380 -4.67 -33.29 5.67
N ALA A 381 -5.26 -33.75 4.55
CA ALA A 381 -4.87 -33.40 3.20
C ALA A 381 -5.81 -32.38 2.52
N ILE A 382 -7.00 -32.10 3.07
CA ILE A 382 -8.00 -31.21 2.46
C ILE A 382 -8.56 -30.26 3.51
N TRP A 383 -8.47 -28.96 3.26
CA TRP A 383 -9.02 -27.93 4.14
C TRP A 383 -9.60 -26.76 3.35
N LEU A 384 -10.54 -26.08 3.99
CA LEU A 384 -11.21 -24.88 3.47
C LEU A 384 -11.02 -23.74 4.44
N VAL A 385 -10.57 -22.60 3.93
CA VAL A 385 -10.55 -21.33 4.64
C VAL A 385 -11.70 -20.46 4.14
N MET A 386 -12.51 -19.94 5.06
CA MET A 386 -13.64 -19.07 4.79
C MET A 386 -13.44 -17.75 5.49
N LEU A 387 -13.59 -16.64 4.77
CA LEU A 387 -13.37 -15.28 5.25
C LEU A 387 -14.57 -14.38 4.89
N PRO A 388 -15.75 -14.57 5.53
CA PRO A 388 -16.81 -13.58 5.45
C PRO A 388 -16.42 -12.30 6.19
N ARG A 389 -16.78 -11.16 5.61
CA ARG A 389 -16.47 -9.84 6.12
C ARG A 389 -17.61 -8.88 5.82
N LEU A 390 -17.91 -8.00 6.74
CA LEU A 390 -18.81 -6.87 6.58
C LEU A 390 -18.05 -5.60 6.94
N ALA A 391 -17.93 -4.67 6.00
CA ALA A 391 -17.33 -3.37 6.24
C ALA A 391 -18.36 -2.25 5.99
N TYR A 392 -18.21 -1.16 6.73
CA TYR A 392 -18.92 0.09 6.55
C TYR A 392 -17.91 1.22 6.49
N ASP A 393 -17.84 1.88 5.33
CA ASP A 393 -16.86 2.91 5.02
C ASP A 393 -17.55 4.22 4.70
N VAL A 394 -17.11 5.31 5.30
CA VAL A 394 -17.62 6.68 5.06
C VAL A 394 -16.45 7.56 4.69
N ASP A 395 -16.54 8.16 3.51
CA ASP A 395 -15.61 9.18 3.02
C ASP A 395 -16.32 10.53 2.93
N ASN A 396 -15.70 11.58 3.44
CA ASN A 396 -16.20 12.94 3.39
C ASN A 396 -15.07 13.90 3.02
N THR A 397 -15.14 14.47 1.83
CA THR A 397 -14.19 15.46 1.34
C THR A 397 -14.89 16.79 1.21
N GLN A 398 -14.30 17.85 1.77
CA GLN A 398 -14.86 19.19 1.81
C GLN A 398 -13.82 20.24 1.38
N TYR A 399 -14.31 21.29 0.71
CA TYR A 399 -13.61 22.54 0.50
C TYR A 399 -14.51 23.68 1.00
N LEU A 400 -14.00 24.52 1.91
CA LEU A 400 -14.85 25.44 2.68
C LEU A 400 -15.25 26.71 1.93
N THR A 401 -14.37 27.20 1.03
CA THR A 401 -14.62 28.46 0.31
C THR A 401 -14.03 28.40 -1.09
N PRO A 402 -14.83 28.26 -2.15
CA PRO A 402 -16.31 28.08 -2.17
C PRO A 402 -16.71 26.74 -1.57
N VAL A 403 -17.94 26.65 -1.06
CA VAL A 403 -18.42 25.40 -0.44
C VAL A 403 -18.58 24.31 -1.48
N ARG A 404 -17.80 23.23 -1.31
CA ARG A 404 -17.89 22.00 -2.09
C ARG A 404 -17.74 20.81 -1.16
N GLN A 405 -18.57 19.80 -1.35
CA GLN A 405 -18.52 18.59 -0.52
C GLN A 405 -18.90 17.36 -1.35
N LEU A 406 -18.16 16.30 -1.14
CA LEU A 406 -18.50 14.97 -1.60
C LEU A 406 -18.42 14.03 -0.39
N LYS A 407 -19.57 13.50 0.01
CA LYS A 407 -19.66 12.48 1.06
C LYS A 407 -20.28 11.22 0.49
N THR A 408 -19.66 10.10 0.72
CA THR A 408 -20.13 8.76 0.31
C THR A 408 -20.06 7.80 1.48
N ALA A 409 -21.01 6.87 1.55
CA ALA A 409 -20.98 5.78 2.52
C ALA A 409 -21.33 4.47 1.83
N PHE A 410 -20.54 3.44 2.09
CA PHE A 410 -20.68 2.12 1.52
C PHE A 410 -20.81 1.05 2.59
N LEU A 411 -21.71 0.11 2.35
CA LEU A 411 -21.75 -1.18 3.04
C LEU A 411 -21.14 -2.23 2.12
N VAL A 412 -20.11 -2.94 2.61
CA VAL A 412 -19.31 -3.85 1.78
C VAL A 412 -19.28 -5.25 2.39
N PRO A 413 -20.34 -6.08 2.19
CA PRO A 413 -20.24 -7.51 2.44
C PRO A 413 -19.26 -8.15 1.46
N SER A 414 -18.43 -9.05 1.96
CA SER A 414 -17.49 -9.81 1.15
C SER A 414 -17.32 -11.24 1.66
N LEU A 415 -17.00 -12.14 0.75
CA LEU A 415 -16.72 -13.53 1.04
C LEU A 415 -15.49 -13.96 0.25
N LYS A 416 -14.50 -14.53 0.94
CA LYS A 416 -13.39 -15.23 0.32
C LYS A 416 -13.41 -16.67 0.79
N LEU A 417 -13.23 -17.61 -0.15
CA LEU A 417 -13.16 -19.04 0.07
C LEU A 417 -11.87 -19.55 -0.55
N ASP A 418 -11.06 -20.27 0.20
CA ASP A 418 -9.83 -20.90 -0.30
C ASP A 418 -9.86 -22.39 0.05
N LEU A 419 -10.04 -23.24 -0.96
CA LEU A 419 -9.96 -24.69 -0.85
C LEU A 419 -8.56 -25.15 -1.21
N SER A 420 -7.92 -25.89 -0.31
CA SER A 420 -6.58 -26.42 -0.52
C SER A 420 -6.57 -27.94 -0.40
N ARG A 421 -5.80 -28.58 -1.28
CA ARG A 421 -5.58 -30.03 -1.28
C ARG A 421 -4.10 -30.35 -1.42
N MET A 422 -3.59 -31.08 -0.43
CA MET A 422 -2.24 -31.61 -0.42
C MET A 422 -2.20 -32.98 -1.12
N PHE A 423 -1.29 -33.14 -2.05
CA PHE A 423 -0.94 -34.41 -2.67
C PHE A 423 0.46 -34.83 -2.17
N SER A 424 0.93 -36.02 -2.55
CA SER A 424 2.23 -36.51 -2.10
C SER A 424 3.42 -35.60 -2.45
N ARG A 425 3.34 -34.86 -3.56
CA ARG A 425 4.42 -33.98 -4.06
C ARG A 425 3.97 -32.60 -4.48
N SER A 426 2.73 -32.23 -4.21
CA SER A 426 2.19 -30.94 -4.62
C SER A 426 1.06 -30.49 -3.71
N LEU A 427 0.80 -29.19 -3.71
CA LEU A 427 -0.32 -28.53 -3.05
C LEU A 427 -1.07 -27.67 -4.09
N LEU A 428 -2.36 -27.91 -4.21
CA LEU A 428 -3.25 -27.08 -5.03
C LEU A 428 -4.14 -26.27 -4.11
N SER A 429 -4.19 -24.97 -4.33
CA SER A 429 -5.11 -24.03 -3.68
C SER A 429 -5.94 -23.31 -4.73
N VAL A 430 -7.25 -23.33 -4.56
CA VAL A 430 -8.22 -22.66 -5.43
C VAL A 430 -9.08 -21.75 -4.56
N GLY A 431 -9.08 -20.46 -4.88
CA GLY A 431 -9.81 -19.46 -4.13
C GLY A 431 -10.86 -18.75 -4.97
N PHE A 432 -11.96 -18.41 -4.33
CA PHE A 432 -13.02 -17.56 -4.86
C PHE A 432 -13.17 -16.33 -3.96
N LEU A 433 -13.37 -15.17 -4.57
CA LEU A 433 -13.59 -13.90 -3.90
C LEU A 433 -14.83 -13.21 -4.47
N SER A 434 -15.67 -12.68 -3.59
CA SER A 434 -16.77 -11.79 -3.99
C SER A 434 -16.89 -10.63 -3.02
N HIS A 435 -17.06 -9.41 -3.54
CA HIS A 435 -17.35 -8.20 -2.77
C HIS A 435 -18.53 -7.47 -3.42
N VAL A 436 -19.43 -6.96 -2.60
CA VAL A 436 -20.51 -6.08 -3.07
C VAL A 436 -20.38 -4.76 -2.34
N GLY A 437 -20.02 -3.71 -3.05
CA GLY A 437 -20.02 -2.36 -2.52
C GLY A 437 -21.37 -1.69 -2.78
N ARG A 438 -22.25 -1.68 -1.79
CA ARG A 438 -23.54 -1.02 -1.89
C ARG A 438 -23.45 0.39 -1.31
N GLN A 439 -23.70 1.40 -2.13
CA GLN A 439 -23.83 2.75 -1.66
C GLN A 439 -25.09 2.88 -0.78
N VAL A 440 -24.93 3.37 0.44
CA VAL A 440 -26.03 3.55 1.40
C VAL A 440 -26.36 5.01 1.65
N HIS A 441 -25.39 5.89 1.42
CA HIS A 441 -25.60 7.33 1.53
C HIS A 441 -24.62 8.08 0.62
N HIS A 442 -25.11 9.18 0.01
CA HIS A 442 -24.27 10.16 -0.66
C HIS A 442 -24.78 11.56 -0.42
N HIS A 443 -23.88 12.51 -0.39
CA HIS A 443 -24.20 13.92 -0.33
C HIS A 443 -23.20 14.69 -1.19
N PHE A 444 -23.71 15.44 -2.16
CA PHE A 444 -22.90 16.18 -3.09
C PHE A 444 -23.36 17.63 -3.10
N VAL A 445 -22.48 18.55 -2.68
CA VAL A 445 -22.69 19.99 -2.73
C VAL A 445 -21.62 20.59 -3.62
N PHE A 446 -22.02 21.40 -4.56
CA PHE A 446 -21.12 22.03 -5.48
C PHE A 446 -21.53 23.48 -5.76
N THR A 447 -20.73 24.42 -5.29
CA THR A 447 -20.86 25.83 -5.66
C THR A 447 -20.15 26.05 -6.99
N GLU A 448 -20.91 26.48 -8.00
CA GLU A 448 -20.37 26.79 -9.32
C GLU A 448 -19.35 27.93 -9.25
N PRO A 449 -18.23 27.83 -9.97
CA PRO A 449 -17.32 28.95 -10.11
C PRO A 449 -17.97 30.05 -10.97
N GLN A 450 -17.67 31.31 -10.65
CA GLN A 450 -18.13 32.45 -11.45
C GLN A 450 -17.53 32.47 -12.86
N VAL A 451 -16.37 31.84 -13.04
CA VAL A 451 -15.68 31.67 -14.31
C VAL A 451 -15.48 30.18 -14.55
N PHE A 452 -15.74 29.73 -15.79
CA PHE A 452 -15.51 28.33 -16.16
C PHE A 452 -14.09 27.90 -15.84
N ASP A 453 -13.95 26.88 -15.01
CA ASP A 453 -12.67 26.31 -14.62
C ASP A 453 -12.56 24.84 -15.07
N LYS A 454 -11.54 24.53 -15.86
CA LYS A 454 -11.35 23.19 -16.45
C LYS A 454 -11.32 22.03 -15.45
N PRO A 455 -10.70 22.13 -14.25
CA PRO A 455 -10.69 21.06 -13.26
C PRO A 455 -12.08 20.65 -12.74
N VAL A 456 -13.09 21.49 -12.87
CA VAL A 456 -14.46 21.22 -12.42
C VAL A 456 -15.07 20.01 -13.13
N GLY A 457 -14.87 19.90 -14.45
CA GLY A 457 -15.39 18.77 -15.24
C GLY A 457 -14.81 17.43 -14.76
N MET A 458 -13.52 17.38 -14.49
CA MET A 458 -12.86 16.19 -13.93
C MET A 458 -13.45 15.83 -12.56
N PHE A 459 -13.62 16.80 -11.68
CA PHE A 459 -14.18 16.55 -10.35
C PHE A 459 -15.61 15.97 -10.41
N ARG A 460 -16.47 16.49 -11.28
CA ARG A 460 -17.83 15.95 -11.47
C ARG A 460 -17.83 14.49 -11.96
N ASN A 461 -16.93 14.15 -12.88
CA ASN A 461 -16.78 12.77 -13.34
C ASN A 461 -16.29 11.85 -12.22
N ASN A 462 -15.31 12.29 -11.42
CA ASN A 462 -14.87 11.54 -10.25
C ASN A 462 -16.00 11.34 -9.24
N ALA A 463 -16.77 12.39 -8.94
CA ALA A 463 -17.91 12.30 -8.03
C ALA A 463 -18.98 11.31 -8.52
N PHE A 464 -19.27 11.30 -9.83
CA PHE A 464 -20.19 10.33 -10.44
C PHE A 464 -19.70 8.87 -10.27
N MET A 465 -18.42 8.61 -10.50
CA MET A 465 -17.85 7.26 -10.36
C MET A 465 -17.70 6.81 -8.91
N GLN A 466 -17.33 7.72 -8.01
CA GLN A 466 -17.14 7.41 -6.58
C GLN A 466 -18.46 7.13 -5.85
N GLN A 467 -19.59 7.46 -6.44
CA GLN A 467 -20.92 7.18 -5.90
C GLN A 467 -21.49 5.84 -6.42
N ALA A 468 -20.90 5.23 -7.42
CA ALA A 468 -21.45 4.01 -8.03
C ALA A 468 -21.33 2.80 -7.11
N SER A 469 -22.42 2.04 -6.95
CA SER A 469 -22.37 0.72 -6.34
C SER A 469 -21.67 -0.27 -7.26
N TYR A 470 -21.03 -1.29 -6.69
CA TYR A 470 -20.27 -2.23 -7.50
C TYR A 470 -20.34 -3.66 -6.96
N TRP A 471 -20.05 -4.61 -7.83
CA TRP A 471 -19.82 -6.01 -7.50
C TRP A 471 -18.49 -6.49 -8.08
N ASP A 472 -17.68 -7.12 -7.23
CA ASP A 472 -16.43 -7.78 -7.59
C ASP A 472 -16.58 -9.29 -7.51
N ALA A 473 -16.09 -10.01 -8.51
CA ALA A 473 -15.85 -11.44 -8.43
C ALA A 473 -14.40 -11.76 -8.86
N GLY A 474 -13.79 -12.72 -8.20
CA GLY A 474 -12.42 -13.12 -8.51
C GLY A 474 -12.17 -14.60 -8.27
N LEU A 475 -11.23 -15.13 -9.02
CA LEU A 475 -10.68 -16.48 -8.89
C LEU A 475 -9.19 -16.40 -8.66
N HIS A 476 -8.68 -17.25 -7.80
CA HIS A 476 -7.27 -17.42 -7.52
C HIS A 476 -6.93 -18.90 -7.56
N ILE A 477 -5.85 -19.25 -8.26
CA ILE A 477 -5.34 -20.62 -8.35
C ILE A 477 -3.85 -20.56 -8.05
N ARG A 478 -3.38 -21.40 -7.14
CA ARG A 478 -1.96 -21.59 -6.86
C ARG A 478 -1.66 -23.07 -6.85
N TYR A 479 -0.60 -23.45 -7.54
CA TYR A 479 -0.10 -24.82 -7.59
C TYR A 479 1.37 -24.84 -7.19
N ASP A 480 1.66 -25.43 -6.04
CA ASP A 480 3.02 -25.65 -5.51
C ASP A 480 3.42 -27.11 -5.75
N PHE A 481 4.63 -27.33 -6.25
CA PHE A 481 5.13 -28.67 -6.53
C PHE A 481 6.61 -28.79 -6.14
N ARG A 482 6.95 -29.98 -5.62
CA ARG A 482 8.31 -30.27 -5.18
C ARG A 482 9.23 -30.48 -6.37
N LEU A 483 10.39 -29.81 -6.37
CA LEU A 483 11.43 -30.05 -7.34
C LEU A 483 12.14 -31.39 -7.05
N VAL A 484 12.46 -32.14 -8.10
CA VAL A 484 13.08 -33.46 -7.99
C VAL A 484 14.45 -33.35 -7.31
N ARG A 485 14.67 -34.16 -6.26
CA ARG A 485 15.90 -34.22 -5.46
C ARG A 485 16.25 -32.93 -4.67
N SER A 486 15.33 -32.01 -4.51
CA SER A 486 15.55 -30.76 -3.76
C SER A 486 14.58 -30.64 -2.57
N LEU A 487 15.01 -29.93 -1.55
CA LEU A 487 14.14 -29.48 -0.44
C LEU A 487 13.24 -28.31 -0.86
N THR A 488 13.51 -27.71 -2.01
CA THR A 488 12.80 -26.56 -2.56
C THR A 488 11.53 -26.99 -3.30
N SER A 489 10.54 -26.12 -3.33
CA SER A 489 9.36 -26.25 -4.18
C SER A 489 9.26 -25.06 -5.15
N ALA A 490 8.66 -25.29 -6.30
CA ALA A 490 8.28 -24.24 -7.22
C ALA A 490 6.78 -24.05 -7.17
N PHE A 491 6.31 -22.87 -7.56
CA PHE A 491 4.88 -22.59 -7.67
C PHE A 491 4.54 -21.76 -8.90
N MET A 492 3.28 -21.90 -9.33
CA MET A 492 2.63 -21.04 -10.29
C MET A 492 1.34 -20.53 -9.66
N GLN A 493 1.05 -19.26 -9.89
CA GLN A 493 -0.13 -18.60 -9.34
C GLN A 493 -0.78 -17.74 -10.41
N MET A 494 -2.11 -17.78 -10.45
CA MET A 494 -2.94 -16.92 -11.30
C MET A 494 -4.07 -16.34 -10.46
N GLN A 495 -4.30 -15.06 -10.61
CA GLN A 495 -5.43 -14.35 -10.03
C GLN A 495 -6.15 -13.59 -11.13
N LEU A 496 -7.46 -13.77 -11.20
CA LEU A 496 -8.34 -13.02 -12.08
C LEU A 496 -9.43 -12.37 -11.23
N ARG A 497 -9.69 -11.09 -11.47
CA ARG A 497 -10.75 -10.35 -10.79
C ARG A 497 -11.47 -9.46 -11.79
N ARG A 498 -12.78 -9.37 -11.66
CA ARG A 498 -13.62 -8.48 -12.45
C ARG A 498 -14.56 -7.70 -11.56
N ARG A 499 -14.71 -6.41 -11.87
CA ARG A 499 -15.61 -5.48 -11.19
C ARG A 499 -16.65 -4.96 -12.16
N TRP A 500 -17.89 -4.89 -11.72
CA TRP A 500 -18.99 -4.27 -12.44
C TRP A 500 -19.59 -3.19 -11.56
N TYR A 501 -19.91 -2.05 -12.19
CA TYR A 501 -20.57 -0.93 -11.55
C TYR A 501 -22.01 -0.84 -12.02
N ASP A 502 -22.91 -0.30 -11.20
CA ASP A 502 -24.33 -0.08 -11.53
C ASP A 502 -24.54 0.93 -12.67
N ASN A 503 -23.57 1.79 -12.94
CA ASN A 503 -23.54 2.73 -14.05
C ASN A 503 -22.95 2.12 -15.36
N HIS A 504 -22.97 0.79 -15.53
CA HIS A 504 -22.49 0.02 -16.68
C HIS A 504 -20.98 0.07 -16.93
N GLN A 505 -20.19 0.66 -16.03
CA GLN A 505 -18.73 0.61 -16.12
C GLN A 505 -18.20 -0.72 -15.59
N HIS A 506 -17.00 -1.08 -15.98
CA HIS A 506 -16.37 -2.30 -15.51
C HIS A 506 -14.85 -2.13 -15.34
N GLY A 507 -14.28 -2.99 -14.51
CA GLY A 507 -12.85 -3.12 -14.32
C GLY A 507 -12.42 -4.58 -14.30
N HIS A 508 -11.16 -4.84 -14.53
CA HIS A 508 -10.57 -6.17 -14.43
C HIS A 508 -9.13 -6.08 -13.92
N ASN A 509 -8.71 -7.17 -13.30
CA ASN A 509 -7.33 -7.37 -12.86
C ASN A 509 -6.92 -8.79 -13.21
N LEU A 510 -5.76 -8.96 -13.81
CA LEU A 510 -5.10 -10.23 -14.05
C LEU A 510 -3.69 -10.17 -13.48
N GLU A 511 -3.34 -11.13 -12.63
CA GLU A 511 -1.97 -11.32 -12.15
C GLU A 511 -1.57 -12.77 -12.38
N ILE A 512 -0.40 -12.97 -12.98
CA ILE A 512 0.22 -14.28 -13.18
C ILE A 512 1.62 -14.20 -12.63
N SER A 513 2.00 -15.18 -11.80
CA SER A 513 3.34 -15.25 -11.26
C SER A 513 3.82 -16.69 -11.13
N MET A 514 5.14 -16.84 -11.13
CA MET A 514 5.82 -18.09 -10.84
C MET A 514 6.99 -17.83 -9.88
N GLY A 515 7.35 -18.82 -9.11
CA GLY A 515 8.42 -18.66 -8.15
C GLY A 515 8.91 -19.95 -7.53
N VAL A 516 9.82 -19.77 -6.60
CA VAL A 516 10.38 -20.86 -5.80
C VAL A 516 10.23 -20.55 -4.32
N THR A 517 10.02 -21.61 -3.54
CA THR A 517 10.00 -21.58 -2.07
C THR A 517 11.18 -22.38 -1.56
N LEU A 518 11.96 -21.77 -0.68
CA LEU A 518 13.21 -22.28 -0.11
C LEU A 518 13.01 -22.68 1.35
#